data_f4645640da3060fa06d0cdd370d0bcf8
#
_entry.id   f4645640da3060fa06d0cdd370d0bcf8
#
_cell.length_a   1.000
_cell.length_b   1.000
_cell.length_c   1.000
_cell.angle_alpha   90.00
_cell.angle_beta   90.00
_cell.angle_gamma   90.00
#
_symmetry.space_group_name_H-M   'P 1'
#
loop_
_entity.id
_entity.type
_entity.pdbx_description
1 polymer ?
#
loop_
_entity_poly.entity_id
_entity_poly.type
_entity_poly.pdbx_seq_one_letter_code
_entity_poly.pdbx_strand_id
1 'polypeptide(L)'
;MNADVRNKIISIVLGVIIIALGFWLYESITGPYQQVLIAQERTEQVRTRMISVKDALLYYQQQKGNFPPQEGGLDTLVAFLKTDSLAIANGDSMFVQRPPLKYSPDSLILSPIAPFTRFNYAVNDTSRPPLYELRDPDSDDRIRDLSRTTLLNASSWN
;
A
#
# COMPACT_ATOMS: atom_id res chain seq x y z
N MET A 1 -23.53 -29.22 -54.92
CA MET A 1 -22.82 -29.51 -53.66
C MET A 1 -23.68 -30.46 -52.85
N ASN A 2 -23.18 -31.66 -52.57
CA ASN A 2 -23.96 -32.70 -51.88
C ASN A 2 -24.30 -32.24 -50.45
N ALA A 3 -25.52 -32.53 -49.98
CA ALA A 3 -25.99 -32.12 -48.66
C ALA A 3 -25.04 -32.54 -47.55
N ASP A 4 -24.43 -33.71 -47.67
CA ASP A 4 -23.44 -34.23 -46.68
C ASP A 4 -22.15 -33.39 -46.59
N VAL A 5 -21.66 -32.92 -47.73
CA VAL A 5 -20.45 -32.05 -47.76
C VAL A 5 -20.75 -30.69 -47.12
N ARG A 6 -21.92 -30.13 -47.40
CA ARG A 6 -22.39 -28.89 -46.80
C ARG A 6 -22.53 -28.99 -45.28
N ASN A 7 -23.12 -30.08 -44.80
CA ASN A 7 -23.29 -30.32 -43.36
C ASN A 7 -21.96 -30.50 -42.64
N LYS A 8 -20.99 -31.21 -43.25
CA LYS A 8 -19.63 -31.34 -42.70
C LYS A 8 -18.91 -29.99 -42.58
N ILE A 9 -18.99 -29.15 -43.62
CA ILE A 9 -18.39 -27.83 -43.63
C ILE A 9 -19.01 -26.96 -42.51
N ILE A 10 -20.34 -26.95 -42.39
CA ILE A 10 -21.07 -26.20 -41.36
C ILE A 10 -20.63 -26.67 -39.95
N SER A 11 -20.52 -27.99 -39.74
CA SER A 11 -20.08 -28.51 -38.43
C SER A 11 -18.64 -28.10 -38.06
N ILE A 12 -17.73 -28.09 -39.04
CA ILE A 12 -16.36 -27.65 -38.84
C ILE A 12 -16.32 -26.14 -38.50
N VAL A 13 -17.04 -25.32 -39.27
CA VAL A 13 -17.13 -23.88 -39.04
C VAL A 13 -17.71 -23.58 -37.66
N LEU A 14 -18.78 -24.30 -37.29
CA LEU A 14 -19.39 -24.15 -35.95
C LEU A 14 -18.42 -24.54 -34.82
N GLY A 15 -17.67 -25.63 -35.03
CA GLY A 15 -16.62 -26.04 -34.07
C GLY A 15 -15.54 -24.96 -33.87
N VAL A 16 -15.06 -24.37 -34.95
CA VAL A 16 -14.07 -23.27 -34.89
C VAL A 16 -14.65 -22.05 -34.16
N ILE A 17 -15.91 -21.70 -34.44
CA ILE A 17 -16.57 -20.57 -33.74
C ILE A 17 -16.69 -20.85 -32.25
N ILE A 18 -17.05 -22.05 -31.85
CA ILE A 18 -17.16 -22.41 -30.41
C ILE A 18 -15.81 -22.28 -29.72
N ILE A 19 -14.74 -22.77 -30.35
CA ILE A 19 -13.39 -22.65 -29.81
C ILE A 19 -12.97 -21.18 -29.69
N ALA A 20 -13.23 -20.37 -30.72
CA ALA A 20 -12.90 -18.94 -30.71
C ALA A 20 -13.68 -18.17 -29.64
N LEU A 21 -14.96 -18.46 -29.46
CA LEU A 21 -15.79 -17.88 -28.41
C LEU A 21 -15.34 -18.31 -27.02
N GLY A 22 -14.96 -19.56 -26.85
CA GLY A 22 -14.40 -20.06 -25.58
C GLY A 22 -13.10 -19.33 -25.20
N PHE A 23 -12.21 -19.15 -26.16
CA PHE A 23 -10.98 -18.41 -25.96
C PHE A 23 -11.25 -16.92 -25.62
N TRP A 24 -12.13 -16.28 -26.37
CA TRP A 24 -12.52 -14.89 -26.13
C TRP A 24 -13.18 -14.70 -24.76
N LEU A 25 -14.03 -15.64 -24.35
CA LEU A 25 -14.66 -15.62 -23.03
C LEU A 25 -13.62 -15.77 -21.91
N TYR A 26 -12.66 -16.68 -22.09
CA TYR A 26 -11.57 -16.89 -21.14
C TYR A 26 -10.75 -15.61 -20.95
N GLU A 27 -10.35 -14.96 -22.04
CA GLU A 27 -9.56 -13.73 -22.00
C GLU A 27 -10.36 -12.56 -21.40
N SER A 28 -11.65 -12.47 -21.69
CA SER A 28 -12.56 -11.46 -21.15
C SER A 28 -12.74 -11.55 -19.62
N ILE A 29 -12.63 -12.73 -19.05
CA ILE A 29 -12.74 -12.94 -17.60
C ILE A 29 -11.38 -12.78 -16.92
N THR A 30 -10.33 -13.33 -17.51
CA THR A 30 -9.01 -13.40 -16.87
C THR A 30 -8.30 -12.04 -16.86
N GLY A 31 -8.48 -11.24 -17.92
CA GLY A 31 -7.83 -9.93 -18.07
C GLY A 31 -8.19 -8.95 -16.95
N PRO A 32 -9.46 -8.62 -16.68
CA PRO A 32 -9.84 -7.69 -15.64
C PRO A 32 -9.50 -8.21 -14.22
N TYR A 33 -9.56 -9.52 -14.00
CA TYR A 33 -9.23 -10.12 -12.71
C TYR A 33 -7.76 -9.88 -12.32
N GLN A 34 -6.83 -10.03 -13.26
CA GLN A 34 -5.41 -9.76 -13.03
C GLN A 34 -5.16 -8.29 -12.64
N GLN A 35 -5.85 -7.35 -13.29
CA GLN A 35 -5.72 -5.93 -12.96
C GLN A 35 -6.20 -5.62 -11.54
N VAL A 36 -7.30 -6.23 -11.11
CA VAL A 36 -7.83 -6.08 -9.73
C VAL A 36 -6.83 -6.64 -8.71
N LEU A 37 -6.25 -7.81 -8.95
CA LEU A 37 -5.25 -8.39 -8.06
C LEU A 37 -4.01 -7.50 -7.92
N ILE A 38 -3.49 -6.97 -9.04
CA ILE A 38 -2.35 -6.05 -9.02
C ILE A 38 -2.70 -4.76 -8.26
N ALA A 39 -3.89 -4.21 -8.44
CA ALA A 39 -4.32 -3.02 -7.72
C ALA A 39 -4.45 -3.28 -6.22
N GLN A 40 -5.00 -4.42 -5.81
CA GLN A 40 -5.10 -4.82 -4.42
C GLN A 40 -3.71 -4.99 -3.78
N GLU A 41 -2.80 -5.69 -4.45
CA GLU A 41 -1.44 -5.88 -3.97
C GLU A 41 -0.71 -4.55 -3.77
N ARG A 42 -0.85 -3.60 -4.70
CA ARG A 42 -0.31 -2.25 -4.57
C ARG A 42 -0.86 -1.51 -3.35
N THR A 43 -2.17 -1.53 -3.16
CA THR A 43 -2.82 -0.91 -2.01
C THR A 43 -2.32 -1.52 -0.70
N GLU A 44 -2.19 -2.83 -0.63
CA GLU A 44 -1.68 -3.51 0.56
C GLU A 44 -0.20 -3.20 0.83
N GLN A 45 0.63 -3.01 -0.20
CA GLN A 45 2.02 -2.58 -0.02
C GLN A 45 2.09 -1.17 0.57
N VAL A 46 1.28 -0.22 0.09
CA VAL A 46 1.19 1.14 0.64
C VAL A 46 0.74 1.11 2.09
N ARG A 47 -0.35 0.40 2.40
CA ARG A 47 -0.89 0.26 3.76
C ARG A 47 0.12 -0.34 4.73
N THR A 48 0.82 -1.39 4.30
CA THR A 48 1.91 -2.00 5.11
C THR A 48 3.02 -0.99 5.37
N ARG A 49 3.42 -0.20 4.37
CA ARG A 49 4.41 0.86 4.55
C ARG A 49 3.93 1.93 5.53
N MET A 50 2.69 2.38 5.42
CA MET A 50 2.09 3.34 6.35
C MET A 50 2.05 2.80 7.79
N ILE A 51 1.75 1.52 7.99
CA ILE A 51 1.81 0.86 9.30
C ILE A 51 3.24 0.91 9.85
N SER A 52 4.25 0.63 9.03
CA SER A 52 5.65 0.71 9.44
C SER A 52 6.07 2.13 9.82
N VAL A 53 5.60 3.15 9.09
CA VAL A 53 5.82 4.56 9.48
C VAL A 53 5.13 4.87 10.82
N LYS A 54 3.91 4.40 11.01
CA LYS A 54 3.20 4.53 12.30
C LYS A 54 4.00 3.93 13.44
N ASP A 55 4.51 2.72 13.27
CA ASP A 55 5.29 2.03 14.29
C ASP A 55 6.60 2.78 14.59
N ALA A 56 7.24 3.34 13.57
CA ALA A 56 8.41 4.19 13.73
C ALA A 56 8.09 5.51 14.46
N LEU A 57 6.93 6.13 14.20
CA LEU A 57 6.46 7.32 14.91
C LEU A 57 6.19 7.03 16.39
N LEU A 58 5.58 5.89 16.69
CA LEU A 58 5.34 5.44 18.06
C LEU A 58 6.66 5.13 18.79
N TYR A 59 7.61 4.50 18.10
CA TYR A 59 8.94 4.26 18.64
C TYR A 59 9.67 5.58 18.94
N TYR A 60 9.62 6.54 18.02
CA TYR A 60 10.17 7.87 18.24
C TYR A 60 9.54 8.54 19.49
N GLN A 61 8.22 8.48 19.62
CA GLN A 61 7.50 9.03 20.76
C GLN A 61 7.93 8.37 22.08
N GLN A 62 8.12 7.05 22.09
CA GLN A 62 8.60 6.33 23.27
C GLN A 62 9.99 6.78 23.71
N GLN A 63 10.89 7.05 22.75
CA GLN A 63 12.27 7.45 23.04
C GLN A 63 12.40 8.95 23.37
N LYS A 64 11.61 9.81 22.75
CA LYS A 64 11.72 11.28 22.88
C LYS A 64 10.62 11.92 23.72
N GLY A 65 9.57 11.18 24.05
CA GLY A 65 8.41 11.67 24.80
C GLY A 65 7.34 12.38 23.95
N ASN A 66 7.71 12.86 22.77
CA ASN A 66 6.82 13.58 21.85
C ASN A 66 6.94 13.01 20.44
N PHE A 67 5.94 13.29 19.59
CA PHE A 67 6.04 13.02 18.16
C PHE A 67 7.03 13.98 17.48
N PRO A 68 7.55 13.63 16.28
CA PRO A 68 8.36 14.57 15.49
C PRO A 68 7.62 15.89 15.30
N PRO A 69 8.29 17.06 15.43
CA PRO A 69 7.65 18.36 15.27
C PRO A 69 7.13 18.54 13.84
N GLN A 70 6.14 19.44 13.67
CA GLN A 70 5.60 19.74 12.34
C GLN A 70 6.70 20.24 11.39
N GLU A 71 7.62 21.06 11.88
CA GLU A 71 8.83 21.46 11.16
C GLU A 71 9.82 20.31 11.12
N GLY A 72 10.20 19.88 9.92
CA GLY A 72 11.04 18.71 9.70
C GLY A 72 10.26 17.39 9.67
N GLY A 73 9.15 17.26 10.37
CA GLY A 73 8.22 16.14 10.28
C GLY A 73 8.87 14.77 10.13
N LEU A 74 8.61 14.09 9.05
CA LEU A 74 9.17 12.77 8.75
C LEU A 74 10.71 12.79 8.52
N ASP A 75 11.33 13.93 8.17
CA ASP A 75 12.80 13.99 8.05
C ASP A 75 13.47 13.89 9.42
N THR A 76 12.86 14.48 10.45
CA THR A 76 13.30 14.32 11.84
C THR A 76 13.21 12.87 12.28
N LEU A 77 12.15 12.17 11.90
CA LEU A 77 12.03 10.72 12.14
C LEU A 77 13.15 9.95 11.43
N VAL A 78 13.41 10.22 10.17
CA VAL A 78 14.49 9.55 9.41
C VAL A 78 15.86 9.80 10.04
N ALA A 79 16.16 11.04 10.41
CA ALA A 79 17.41 11.39 11.07
C ALA A 79 17.59 10.63 12.39
N PHE A 80 16.52 10.53 13.19
CA PHE A 80 16.52 9.73 14.41
C PHE A 80 16.78 8.24 14.13
N LEU A 81 16.06 7.62 13.19
CA LEU A 81 16.21 6.21 12.85
C LEU A 81 17.61 5.86 12.30
N LYS A 82 18.29 6.80 11.68
CA LYS A 82 19.68 6.65 11.21
C LYS A 82 20.72 6.72 12.33
N THR A 83 20.39 7.32 13.45
CA THR A 83 21.31 7.50 14.58
C THR A 83 21.02 6.55 15.74
N ASP A 84 19.83 6.01 15.80
CA ASP A 84 19.42 5.11 16.88
C ASP A 84 19.98 3.70 16.66
N SER A 85 20.72 3.20 17.64
CA SER A 85 21.42 1.91 17.57
C SER A 85 20.47 0.71 17.46
N LEU A 86 19.31 0.77 18.10
CA LEU A 86 18.31 -0.31 18.05
C LEU A 86 17.60 -0.32 16.69
N ALA A 87 17.26 0.85 16.15
CA ALA A 87 16.67 0.95 14.83
C ALA A 87 17.62 0.49 13.72
N ILE A 88 18.92 0.77 13.87
CA ILE A 88 19.95 0.28 12.92
C ILE A 88 20.10 -1.24 13.00
N ALA A 89 20.15 -1.80 14.21
CA ALA A 89 20.41 -3.22 14.42
C ALA A 89 19.18 -4.09 14.09
N ASN A 90 17.97 -3.64 14.40
CA ASN A 90 16.75 -4.42 14.38
C ASN A 90 15.64 -3.84 13.50
N GLY A 91 15.93 -2.84 12.68
CA GLY A 91 14.91 -2.14 11.88
C GLY A 91 14.07 -3.06 10.99
N ASP A 92 14.66 -4.10 10.41
CA ASP A 92 13.94 -5.09 9.59
C ASP A 92 12.90 -5.89 10.38
N SER A 93 13.11 -6.09 11.68
CA SER A 93 12.15 -6.80 12.54
C SER A 93 11.19 -5.87 13.27
N MET A 94 11.61 -4.63 13.55
CA MET A 94 10.79 -3.63 14.22
C MET A 94 9.76 -3.00 13.29
N PHE A 95 10.14 -2.78 12.03
CA PHE A 95 9.33 -2.10 11.03
C PHE A 95 9.02 -3.06 9.89
N VAL A 96 7.91 -3.77 10.02
CA VAL A 96 7.51 -4.82 9.08
C VAL A 96 7.41 -4.26 7.66
N GLN A 97 8.09 -4.91 6.72
CA GLN A 97 8.00 -4.62 5.30
C GLN A 97 7.48 -5.85 4.55
N ARG A 98 6.67 -5.63 3.51
CA ARG A 98 6.30 -6.74 2.60
C ARG A 98 7.41 -6.99 1.59
N PRO A 99 7.84 -8.23 1.36
CA PRO A 99 8.74 -8.52 0.26
C PRO A 99 8.16 -8.02 -1.09
N PRO A 100 8.99 -7.50 -2.00
CA PRO A 100 10.45 -7.44 -1.97
C PRO A 100 11.03 -6.23 -1.21
N LEU A 101 10.18 -5.43 -0.53
CA LEU A 101 10.61 -4.21 0.15
C LEU A 101 11.47 -4.55 1.36
N LYS A 102 12.60 -3.86 1.47
CA LYS A 102 13.51 -3.92 2.63
C LYS A 102 13.38 -2.64 3.45
N TYR A 103 13.67 -2.75 4.74
CA TYR A 103 13.74 -1.60 5.60
C TYR A 103 14.90 -0.69 5.20
N SER A 104 14.59 0.57 5.05
CA SER A 104 15.58 1.66 4.94
C SER A 104 14.93 2.92 5.49
N PRO A 105 15.57 3.66 6.40
CA PRO A 105 15.00 4.88 6.97
C PRO A 105 14.55 5.89 5.91
N ASP A 106 15.33 6.07 4.84
CA ASP A 106 15.01 7.01 3.77
C ASP A 106 13.79 6.58 2.94
N SER A 107 13.69 5.30 2.65
CA SER A 107 12.57 4.78 1.86
C SER A 107 11.29 4.59 2.68
N LEU A 108 11.39 4.57 4.01
CA LEU A 108 10.26 4.35 4.89
C LEU A 108 9.16 5.41 4.72
N ILE A 109 9.56 6.66 4.53
CA ILE A 109 8.65 7.81 4.40
C ILE A 109 8.08 8.02 3.00
N LEU A 110 8.43 7.14 2.07
CA LEU A 110 7.98 7.20 0.68
C LEU A 110 7.00 6.06 0.38
N SER A 111 6.01 6.34 -0.47
CA SER A 111 5.16 5.31 -1.04
C SER A 111 6.02 4.26 -1.75
N PRO A 112 5.75 2.96 -1.57
CA PRO A 112 6.50 1.90 -2.24
C PRO A 112 6.19 1.77 -3.73
N ILE A 113 5.22 2.54 -4.23
CA ILE A 113 4.73 2.51 -5.61
C ILE A 113 5.10 3.81 -6.32
N ALA A 114 5.49 3.69 -7.59
CA ALA A 114 5.74 4.86 -8.42
C ALA A 114 4.49 5.78 -8.47
N PRO A 115 4.67 7.10 -8.33
CA PRO A 115 5.90 7.89 -8.42
C PRO A 115 6.74 8.00 -7.12
N PHE A 116 6.57 7.11 -6.13
CA PHE A 116 7.29 7.11 -4.84
C PHE A 116 7.04 8.39 -4.04
N THR A 117 5.81 8.84 -4.03
CA THR A 117 5.38 10.07 -3.37
C THR A 117 5.62 9.98 -1.86
N ARG A 118 6.03 11.08 -1.27
CA ARG A 118 6.23 11.16 0.18
C ARG A 118 4.91 11.23 0.91
N PHE A 119 4.78 10.49 2.00
CA PHE A 119 3.61 10.56 2.88
C PHE A 119 3.49 11.94 3.53
N ASN A 120 2.26 12.42 3.63
CA ASN A 120 1.92 13.64 4.33
C ASN A 120 1.83 13.35 5.83
N TYR A 121 2.48 14.19 6.63
CA TYR A 121 2.48 14.10 8.08
C TYR A 121 2.04 15.42 8.70
N ALA A 122 1.15 15.35 9.65
CA ALA A 122 0.73 16.48 10.46
C ALA A 122 0.66 16.07 11.93
N VAL A 123 0.99 16.99 12.83
CA VAL A 123 0.97 16.77 14.28
C VAL A 123 0.24 17.89 15.00
N ASN A 124 -0.50 17.53 16.06
CA ASN A 124 -1.13 18.47 16.97
C ASN A 124 -0.60 18.21 18.39
N ASP A 125 0.37 19.02 18.81
CA ASP A 125 1.02 18.92 20.11
C ASP A 125 0.20 19.51 21.25
N THR A 126 -0.81 20.32 20.92
CA THR A 126 -1.66 21.01 21.92
C THR A 126 -2.72 20.10 22.51
N SER A 127 -3.07 19.02 21.81
CA SER A 127 -4.04 18.04 22.30
C SER A 127 -3.41 17.12 23.37
N ARG A 128 -4.28 16.59 24.23
CA ARG A 128 -3.89 15.61 25.25
C ARG A 128 -4.78 14.37 25.13
N PRO A 129 -4.25 13.22 24.68
CA PRO A 129 -2.88 12.96 24.22
C PRO A 129 -2.54 13.67 22.90
N PRO A 130 -1.25 13.86 22.57
CA PRO A 130 -0.83 14.49 21.32
C PRO A 130 -1.30 13.64 20.12
N LEU A 131 -1.77 14.29 19.07
CA LEU A 131 -2.33 13.64 17.90
C LEU A 131 -1.43 13.86 16.69
N TYR A 132 -1.36 12.85 15.82
CA TYR A 132 -0.76 12.98 14.49
C TYR A 132 -1.70 12.43 13.43
N GLU A 133 -1.47 12.79 12.19
CA GLU A 133 -2.12 12.24 11.02
C GLU A 133 -1.04 11.87 10.01
N LEU A 134 -1.12 10.66 9.48
CA LEU A 134 -0.30 10.20 8.37
C LEU A 134 -1.23 9.88 7.21
N ARG A 135 -1.01 10.51 6.06
CA ARG A 135 -1.86 10.38 4.89
C ARG A 135 -1.02 9.99 3.67
N ASP A 136 -1.55 9.08 2.86
CA ASP A 136 -1.04 8.84 1.53
C ASP A 136 -1.57 9.92 0.56
N PRO A 137 -0.69 10.64 -0.16
CA PRO A 137 -1.13 11.68 -1.09
C PRO A 137 -1.82 11.14 -2.34
N ASP A 138 -1.58 9.87 -2.70
CA ASP A 138 -2.07 9.23 -3.92
C ASP A 138 -3.37 8.44 -3.70
N SER A 139 -3.84 8.35 -2.44
CA SER A 139 -5.10 7.68 -2.07
C SER A 139 -5.80 8.39 -0.91
N ASP A 140 -6.98 7.90 -0.54
CA ASP A 140 -7.71 8.38 0.66
C ASP A 140 -7.27 7.66 1.95
N ASP A 141 -6.27 6.80 1.87
CA ASP A 141 -5.76 6.05 3.01
C ASP A 141 -5.02 6.97 3.99
N ARG A 142 -5.41 6.86 5.27
CA ARG A 142 -4.82 7.63 6.37
C ARG A 142 -4.76 6.80 7.64
N ILE A 143 -3.79 7.10 8.48
CA ILE A 143 -3.68 6.57 9.84
C ILE A 143 -3.84 7.74 10.80
N ARG A 144 -4.76 7.59 11.75
CA ARG A 144 -5.13 8.58 12.74
C ARG A 144 -5.84 9.81 12.13
N ASP A 145 -6.37 10.63 12.98
CA ASP A 145 -7.09 11.85 12.60
C ASP A 145 -6.83 12.90 13.69
N LEU A 146 -6.50 14.11 13.29
CA LEU A 146 -6.23 15.23 14.21
C LEU A 146 -7.45 15.72 14.97
N SER A 147 -8.65 15.35 14.52
CA SER A 147 -9.92 15.77 15.11
C SER A 147 -10.53 14.74 16.08
N ARG A 148 -10.10 13.47 16.01
CA ARG A 148 -10.73 12.38 16.78
C ARG A 148 -9.74 11.77 17.79
N THR A 149 -9.96 12.08 19.07
CA THR A 149 -9.17 11.54 20.19
C THR A 149 -9.50 10.09 20.55
N THR A 150 -10.63 9.56 20.06
CA THR A 150 -11.11 8.21 20.38
C THR A 150 -10.51 7.11 19.49
N LEU A 151 -10.01 7.46 18.31
CA LEU A 151 -9.45 6.52 17.33
C LEU A 151 -7.92 6.58 17.32
N LEU A 152 -7.32 6.35 18.49
CA LEU A 152 -5.87 6.32 18.62
C LEU A 152 -5.28 5.16 17.82
N ASN A 153 -4.45 5.48 16.81
CA ASN A 153 -3.77 4.55 15.92
C ASN A 153 -4.67 3.75 14.96
N ALA A 154 -5.94 4.12 14.79
CA ALA A 154 -6.81 3.50 13.81
C ALA A 154 -6.45 3.94 12.38
N SER A 155 -6.48 2.97 11.47
CA SER A 155 -6.37 3.21 10.02
C SER A 155 -7.76 3.46 9.43
N SER A 156 -7.84 4.21 8.32
CA SER A 156 -9.10 4.51 7.63
C SER A 156 -9.71 3.29 6.92
N TRP A 157 -8.95 2.22 6.77
CA TRP A 157 -9.36 1.00 6.06
C TRP A 157 -9.69 -0.19 6.98
N ASN A 158 -9.74 0.00 8.31
CA ASN A 158 -10.16 -1.00 9.30
C ASN A 158 -11.46 -0.58 9.97
#